data_4d0231c2d8a32a39dbf9f09ae382ece4
#
_entry.id   4d0231c2d8a32a39dbf9f09ae382ece4
#
_cell.length_a   1.000
_cell.length_b   1.000
_cell.length_c   1.000
_cell.angle_alpha   90.00
_cell.angle_beta   90.00
_cell.angle_gamma   90.00
#
_symmetry.space_group_name_H-M   'P 1'
#
loop_
_entity.id
_entity.type
_entity.pdbx_description
1 polymer ?
#
loop_
_entity_poly.entity_id
_entity_poly.type
_entity_poly.pdbx_seq_one_letter_code
_entity_poly.pdbx_strand_id
1 'polypeptide(L)'
;MKKSILSLLVIIFAILMAHGSTIGSWKAYMAYHDIMDVKKGGNTIYVLASNGLYTYSTVDNSLFMYDKINGLNDCLIEKIQWCQAAKGLIIVYDNYNIDILYSDGSIVNISEYMNKSMLYKKTIYSIDVYGNFAYLSTDFGIIKINVEKAEISDTYTLGFRVDYCHIEGNKIYAESSINGSYSANI
;
A
#
# COMPACT_ATOMS: atom_id res chain seq x y z
N MET A 1 -13.35 33.37 50.82
CA MET A 1 -13.06 31.94 50.48
C MET A 1 -13.80 31.43 49.25
N LYS A 2 -15.15 31.50 49.12
CA LYS A 2 -15.88 30.97 47.96
C LYS A 2 -15.45 31.58 46.59
N LYS A 3 -15.20 32.93 46.56
CA LYS A 3 -14.77 33.64 45.35
C LYS A 3 -13.35 33.22 44.89
N SER A 4 -12.44 32.96 45.84
CA SER A 4 -11.06 32.50 45.53
C SER A 4 -11.03 31.09 44.99
N ILE A 5 -11.91 30.21 45.47
CA ILE A 5 -12.05 28.83 44.98
C ILE A 5 -12.61 28.82 43.57
N LEU A 6 -13.60 29.66 43.26
CA LEU A 6 -14.18 29.78 41.94
C LEU A 6 -13.16 30.32 40.93
N SER A 7 -12.35 31.30 41.29
CA SER A 7 -11.26 31.82 40.43
C SER A 7 -10.21 30.77 40.15
N LEU A 8 -9.82 29.97 41.14
CA LEU A 8 -8.85 28.87 40.93
C LEU A 8 -9.40 27.79 40.01
N LEU A 9 -10.68 27.44 40.11
CA LEU A 9 -11.34 26.46 39.25
C LEU A 9 -11.40 26.93 37.80
N VAL A 10 -11.68 28.21 37.55
CA VAL A 10 -11.68 28.78 36.18
C VAL A 10 -10.28 28.77 35.58
N ILE A 11 -9.24 29.06 36.36
CA ILE A 11 -7.85 29.04 35.87
C ILE A 11 -7.45 27.60 35.53
N ILE A 12 -7.78 26.61 36.35
CA ILE A 12 -7.49 25.21 36.08
C ILE A 12 -8.23 24.73 34.81
N PHE A 13 -9.49 25.11 34.64
CA PHE A 13 -10.26 24.78 33.45
C PHE A 13 -9.70 25.43 32.18
N ALA A 14 -9.23 26.68 32.25
CA ALA A 14 -8.59 27.39 31.14
C ALA A 14 -7.26 26.70 30.72
N ILE A 15 -6.47 26.21 31.68
CA ILE A 15 -5.22 25.47 31.41
C ILE A 15 -5.52 24.11 30.75
N LEU A 16 -6.60 23.43 31.18
CA LEU A 16 -7.00 22.14 30.57
C LEU A 16 -7.54 22.29 29.16
N MET A 17 -8.05 23.44 28.76
CA MET A 17 -8.52 23.74 27.40
C MET A 17 -7.44 24.29 26.47
N ALA A 18 -6.28 24.67 26.98
CA ALA A 18 -5.14 25.12 26.18
C ALA A 18 -4.37 23.94 25.54
N HIS A 19 -5.07 23.10 24.76
CA HIS A 19 -4.43 22.18 23.84
C HIS A 19 -4.01 22.96 22.60
N GLY A 20 -2.92 23.71 22.73
CA GLY A 20 -2.24 24.26 21.56
C GLY A 20 -1.75 23.11 20.69
N SER A 21 -2.01 23.15 19.37
CA SER A 21 -1.34 22.27 18.43
C SER A 21 0.16 22.39 18.66
N THR A 22 0.86 21.28 18.81
CA THR A 22 2.32 21.28 18.95
C THR A 22 2.93 22.03 17.78
N ILE A 23 3.75 23.05 18.06
CA ILE A 23 4.50 23.78 17.03
C ILE A 23 5.33 22.75 16.28
N GLY A 24 5.15 22.65 14.93
CA GLY A 24 5.84 21.68 14.09
C GLY A 24 5.07 20.39 13.80
N SER A 25 3.77 20.28 14.16
CA SER A 25 2.95 19.17 13.70
C SER A 25 2.62 19.34 12.20
N TRP A 26 2.96 18.36 11.40
CA TRP A 26 2.59 18.29 9.98
C TRP A 26 1.25 17.60 9.82
N LYS A 27 0.44 18.06 8.89
CA LYS A 27 -0.81 17.41 8.48
C LYS A 27 -0.85 17.31 6.97
N ALA A 28 -1.05 16.10 6.47
CA ALA A 28 -1.29 15.88 5.05
C ALA A 28 -2.74 16.20 4.69
N TYR A 29 -2.93 16.90 3.57
CA TYR A 29 -4.24 17.16 2.96
C TYR A 29 -4.25 16.48 1.60
N MET A 30 -4.64 15.21 1.58
CA MET A 30 -4.75 14.43 0.35
C MET A 30 -6.14 14.58 -0.25
N ALA A 31 -6.21 14.47 -1.59
CA ALA A 31 -7.47 14.41 -2.30
C ALA A 31 -7.99 12.97 -2.30
N TYR A 32 -9.16 12.71 -1.75
CA TYR A 32 -9.76 11.37 -1.66
C TYR A 32 -11.10 11.30 -2.40
N HIS A 33 -11.21 11.97 -3.56
CA HIS A 33 -12.50 12.10 -4.25
C HIS A 33 -12.71 11.08 -5.38
N ASP A 34 -11.67 10.68 -6.11
CA ASP A 34 -11.79 9.74 -7.23
C ASP A 34 -11.34 8.34 -6.77
N ILE A 35 -12.30 7.44 -6.58
CA ILE A 35 -12.00 6.06 -6.20
C ILE A 35 -11.46 5.32 -7.43
N MET A 36 -10.23 4.86 -7.34
CA MET A 36 -9.52 4.14 -8.40
C MET A 36 -9.54 2.63 -8.19
N ASP A 37 -9.41 2.16 -6.93
CA ASP A 37 -9.43 0.73 -6.61
C ASP A 37 -9.91 0.50 -5.17
N VAL A 38 -10.50 -0.67 -4.92
CA VAL A 38 -10.98 -1.08 -3.59
C VAL A 38 -10.60 -2.53 -3.35
N LYS A 39 -9.97 -2.80 -2.22
CA LYS A 39 -9.63 -4.16 -1.78
C LYS A 39 -10.20 -4.42 -0.40
N LYS A 40 -10.62 -5.67 -0.14
CA LYS A 40 -11.12 -6.09 1.16
C LYS A 40 -10.15 -7.07 1.81
N GLY A 41 -9.74 -6.77 3.03
CA GLY A 41 -8.92 -7.65 3.87
C GLY A 41 -9.55 -7.85 5.24
N GLY A 42 -10.15 -9.01 5.48
CA GLY A 42 -10.89 -9.25 6.71
C GLY A 42 -12.04 -8.25 6.93
N ASN A 43 -11.98 -7.49 8.01
CA ASN A 43 -12.96 -6.46 8.35
C ASN A 43 -12.55 -5.06 7.86
N THR A 44 -11.46 -4.94 7.13
CA THR A 44 -10.96 -3.67 6.62
C THR A 44 -11.19 -3.57 5.12
N ILE A 45 -11.71 -2.43 4.67
CA ILE A 45 -11.80 -2.06 3.27
C ILE A 45 -10.71 -1.03 3.00
N TYR A 46 -9.81 -1.34 2.08
CA TYR A 46 -8.73 -0.48 1.61
C TYR A 46 -9.19 0.23 0.36
N VAL A 47 -9.09 1.54 0.32
CA VAL A 47 -9.57 2.37 -0.80
C VAL A 47 -8.42 3.22 -1.32
N LEU A 48 -8.06 3.01 -2.58
CA LEU A 48 -7.20 3.90 -3.33
C LEU A 48 -8.05 4.98 -3.98
N ALA A 49 -7.85 6.22 -3.59
CA ALA A 49 -8.57 7.36 -4.14
C ALA A 49 -7.60 8.51 -4.44
N SER A 50 -7.62 9.00 -5.68
CA SER A 50 -6.76 10.12 -6.15
C SER A 50 -5.28 9.94 -5.73
N ASN A 51 -4.73 8.74 -5.88
CA ASN A 51 -3.36 8.35 -5.48
C ASN A 51 -3.08 8.35 -3.96
N GLY A 52 -4.10 8.52 -3.12
CA GLY A 52 -4.04 8.40 -1.66
C GLY A 52 -4.71 7.12 -1.17
N LEU A 53 -4.34 6.64 0.00
CA LEU A 53 -4.90 5.43 0.62
C LEU A 53 -5.66 5.79 1.89
N TYR A 54 -6.87 5.28 2.02
CA TYR A 54 -7.56 5.25 3.30
C TYR A 54 -8.19 3.86 3.55
N THR A 55 -8.47 3.58 4.81
CA THR A 55 -9.17 2.36 5.21
C THR A 55 -10.47 2.68 5.91
N TYR A 56 -11.44 1.77 5.74
CA TYR A 56 -12.70 1.77 6.45
C TYR A 56 -12.84 0.44 7.21
N SER A 57 -13.05 0.53 8.52
CA SER A 57 -13.32 -0.62 9.37
C SER A 57 -14.82 -0.93 9.39
N THR A 58 -15.19 -2.16 9.03
CA THR A 58 -16.59 -2.61 9.06
C THR A 58 -17.06 -3.00 10.47
N VAL A 59 -16.18 -2.96 11.48
CA VAL A 59 -16.50 -3.30 12.87
C VAL A 59 -17.05 -2.10 13.60
N ASP A 60 -16.38 -0.95 13.48
CA ASP A 60 -16.67 0.27 14.24
C ASP A 60 -16.93 1.49 13.36
N ASN A 61 -16.96 1.31 12.02
CA ASN A 61 -17.14 2.36 11.02
C ASN A 61 -16.06 3.46 11.05
N SER A 62 -14.90 3.17 11.62
CA SER A 62 -13.79 4.13 11.64
C SER A 62 -13.11 4.25 10.27
N LEU A 63 -12.60 5.45 9.99
CA LEU A 63 -11.77 5.77 8.84
C LEU A 63 -10.35 6.08 9.30
N PHE A 64 -9.36 5.54 8.59
CA PHE A 64 -7.96 5.88 8.81
C PHE A 64 -7.30 6.23 7.48
N MET A 65 -6.57 7.34 7.44
CA MET A 65 -5.87 7.84 6.24
C MET A 65 -4.40 7.52 6.35
N TYR A 66 -3.85 6.91 5.30
CA TYR A 66 -2.44 6.57 5.20
C TYR A 66 -1.70 7.60 4.35
N ASP A 67 -0.60 8.12 4.88
CA ASP A 67 0.32 9.03 4.22
C ASP A 67 1.74 8.85 4.75
N LYS A 68 2.69 9.65 4.27
CA LYS A 68 4.09 9.60 4.75
C LYS A 68 4.24 9.96 6.23
N ILE A 69 3.33 10.72 6.80
CA ILE A 69 3.36 11.07 8.23
C ILE A 69 2.94 9.85 9.05
N ASN A 70 2.04 9.04 8.51
CA ASN A 70 1.46 7.86 9.15
C ASN A 70 2.16 6.55 8.75
N GLY A 71 3.35 6.62 8.12
CA GLY A 71 4.23 5.48 7.93
C GLY A 71 4.42 4.98 6.50
N LEU A 72 3.70 5.49 5.49
CA LEU A 72 3.99 5.17 4.09
C LEU A 72 5.36 5.71 3.68
N ASN A 73 6.09 4.95 2.85
CA ASN A 73 7.42 5.35 2.42
C ASN A 73 7.41 6.30 1.22
N ASP A 74 6.29 6.38 0.48
CA ASP A 74 6.13 7.31 -0.64
C ASP A 74 4.72 7.91 -0.75
N CYS A 75 4.45 8.73 -1.79
CA CYS A 75 3.23 9.54 -1.87
C CYS A 75 2.23 9.07 -2.92
N LEU A 76 2.64 8.96 -4.19
CA LEU A 76 1.72 8.72 -5.31
C LEU A 76 1.50 7.23 -5.52
N ILE A 77 0.41 6.70 -4.97
CA ILE A 77 0.07 5.29 -5.10
C ILE A 77 -0.60 5.07 -6.45
N GLU A 78 -0.09 4.09 -7.22
CA GLU A 78 -0.68 3.69 -8.50
C GLU A 78 -1.57 2.44 -8.40
N LYS A 79 -1.15 1.48 -7.56
CA LYS A 79 -1.86 0.19 -7.47
C LYS A 79 -1.86 -0.34 -6.04
N ILE A 80 -2.93 -1.03 -5.71
CA ILE A 80 -3.05 -1.79 -4.46
C ILE A 80 -3.55 -3.21 -4.74
N GLN A 81 -3.06 -4.20 -3.99
CA GLN A 81 -3.57 -5.56 -4.06
C GLN A 81 -3.48 -6.24 -2.69
N TRP A 82 -4.58 -6.86 -2.26
CA TRP A 82 -4.62 -7.58 -0.99
C TRP A 82 -4.13 -9.03 -1.14
N CYS A 83 -3.21 -9.44 -0.29
CA CYS A 83 -2.78 -10.82 -0.13
C CYS A 83 -3.44 -11.43 1.11
N GLN A 84 -4.43 -12.30 0.89
CA GLN A 84 -5.22 -12.88 1.99
C GLN A 84 -4.38 -13.81 2.88
N ALA A 85 -3.47 -14.58 2.30
CA ALA A 85 -2.66 -15.56 3.05
C ALA A 85 -1.65 -14.87 3.98
N ALA A 86 -0.96 -13.83 3.50
CA ALA A 86 -0.01 -13.05 4.28
C ALA A 86 -0.68 -11.92 5.09
N LYS A 87 -1.98 -11.68 4.92
CA LYS A 87 -2.73 -10.56 5.52
C LYS A 87 -2.05 -9.21 5.30
N GLY A 88 -1.56 -8.98 4.09
CA GLY A 88 -0.82 -7.78 3.70
C GLY A 88 -1.40 -7.15 2.44
N LEU A 89 -1.49 -5.82 2.42
CA LEU A 89 -1.79 -5.02 1.24
C LEU A 89 -0.48 -4.63 0.56
N ILE A 90 -0.32 -5.04 -0.69
CA ILE A 90 0.77 -4.58 -1.55
C ILE A 90 0.38 -3.20 -2.06
N ILE A 91 1.25 -2.22 -1.89
CA ILE A 91 1.09 -0.83 -2.33
C ILE A 91 2.23 -0.54 -3.30
N VAL A 92 1.90 -0.19 -4.54
CA VAL A 92 2.87 0.18 -5.57
C VAL A 92 2.75 1.66 -5.85
N TYR A 93 3.89 2.37 -5.82
CA TYR A 93 3.99 3.79 -6.09
C TYR A 93 4.41 4.08 -7.54
N ASP A 94 4.19 5.30 -7.99
CA ASP A 94 4.54 5.78 -9.34
C ASP A 94 6.04 5.72 -9.64
N ASN A 95 6.87 5.82 -8.62
CA ASN A 95 8.31 5.68 -8.70
C ASN A 95 8.80 4.22 -8.57
N TYR A 96 7.87 3.24 -8.61
CA TYR A 96 8.14 1.80 -8.51
C TYR A 96 8.61 1.32 -7.13
N ASN A 97 8.54 2.18 -6.11
CA ASN A 97 8.69 1.76 -4.72
C ASN A 97 7.50 0.88 -4.32
N ILE A 98 7.69 0.01 -3.34
CA ILE A 98 6.64 -0.93 -2.90
C ILE A 98 6.61 -0.95 -1.39
N ASP A 99 5.42 -0.82 -0.81
CA ASP A 99 5.17 -1.07 0.60
C ASP A 99 4.24 -2.28 0.78
N ILE A 100 4.44 -3.00 1.87
CA ILE A 100 3.48 -3.98 2.37
C ILE A 100 2.89 -3.44 3.67
N LEU A 101 1.60 -3.14 3.65
CA LEU A 101 0.82 -2.76 4.83
C LEU A 101 0.11 -3.99 5.38
N TYR A 102 0.52 -4.47 6.55
CA TYR A 102 -0.09 -5.62 7.19
C TYR A 102 -1.35 -5.27 7.98
N SER A 103 -2.17 -6.27 8.25
CA SER A 103 -3.45 -6.10 8.98
C SER A 103 -3.28 -5.63 10.44
N ASP A 104 -2.09 -5.71 11.01
CA ASP A 104 -1.73 -5.18 12.32
C ASP A 104 -1.31 -3.69 12.29
N GLY A 105 -1.30 -3.09 11.09
CA GLY A 105 -0.90 -1.71 10.84
C GLY A 105 0.60 -1.51 10.61
N SER A 106 1.42 -2.54 10.71
CA SER A 106 2.85 -2.45 10.38
C SER A 106 3.06 -2.28 8.88
N ILE A 107 4.09 -1.49 8.51
CA ILE A 107 4.45 -1.24 7.12
C ILE A 107 5.91 -1.60 6.90
N VAL A 108 6.18 -2.39 5.86
CA VAL A 108 7.53 -2.77 5.45
C VAL A 108 7.77 -2.35 4.00
N ASN A 109 8.90 -1.67 3.76
CA ASN A 109 9.28 -1.18 2.44
C ASN A 109 10.15 -2.19 1.67
N ILE A 110 9.88 -2.36 0.38
CA ILE A 110 10.66 -3.13 -0.58
C ILE A 110 11.19 -2.16 -1.64
N SER A 111 12.34 -1.56 -1.40
CA SER A 111 12.94 -0.55 -2.29
C SER A 111 13.89 -1.13 -3.34
N GLU A 112 14.17 -2.44 -3.30
CA GLU A 112 15.13 -3.08 -4.21
C GLU A 112 14.77 -2.89 -5.67
N TYR A 113 13.48 -3.00 -6.02
CA TYR A 113 13.04 -2.81 -7.40
C TYR A 113 13.21 -1.36 -7.86
N MET A 114 12.82 -0.40 -7.04
CA MET A 114 13.01 1.02 -7.32
C MET A 114 14.49 1.35 -7.52
N ASN A 115 15.36 0.83 -6.68
CA ASN A 115 16.80 1.14 -6.68
C ASN A 115 17.62 0.36 -7.71
N LYS A 116 17.07 -0.73 -8.27
CA LYS A 116 17.79 -1.57 -9.24
C LYS A 116 18.02 -0.82 -10.55
N SER A 117 19.28 -0.68 -10.96
CA SER A 117 19.61 -0.18 -12.31
C SER A 117 19.33 -1.25 -13.35
N MET A 118 18.58 -0.92 -14.40
CA MET A 118 18.24 -1.86 -15.49
C MET A 118 17.98 -1.10 -16.79
N LEU A 119 18.09 -1.82 -17.92
CA LEU A 119 17.87 -1.28 -19.26
C LEU A 119 16.38 -1.14 -19.62
N TYR A 120 15.52 -1.92 -18.97
CA TYR A 120 14.09 -1.89 -19.18
C TYR A 120 13.42 -0.78 -18.37
N LYS A 121 12.26 -0.34 -18.83
CA LYS A 121 11.35 0.45 -17.99
C LYS A 121 10.89 -0.42 -16.81
N LYS A 122 10.48 0.24 -15.74
CA LYS A 122 10.06 -0.45 -14.50
C LYS A 122 8.55 -0.47 -14.29
N THR A 123 7.77 -0.11 -15.30
CA THR A 123 6.32 -0.01 -15.16
C THR A 123 5.73 -1.34 -14.68
N ILE A 124 4.86 -1.27 -13.67
CA ILE A 124 4.11 -2.40 -13.16
C ILE A 124 2.69 -2.31 -13.72
N TYR A 125 2.30 -3.28 -14.54
CA TYR A 125 1.01 -3.28 -15.24
C TYR A 125 -0.11 -3.91 -14.44
N SER A 126 0.17 -5.04 -13.78
CA SER A 126 -0.80 -5.76 -12.96
C SER A 126 -0.13 -6.41 -11.75
N ILE A 127 -0.94 -6.77 -10.77
CA ILE A 127 -0.53 -7.55 -9.59
C ILE A 127 -1.52 -8.69 -9.45
N ASP A 128 -1.04 -9.93 -9.53
CA ASP A 128 -1.79 -11.12 -9.16
C ASP A 128 -1.26 -11.71 -7.85
N VAL A 129 -2.10 -12.42 -7.10
CA VAL A 129 -1.73 -13.00 -5.80
C VAL A 129 -2.10 -14.47 -5.76
N TYR A 130 -1.11 -15.29 -5.42
CA TYR A 130 -1.31 -16.72 -5.21
C TYR A 130 -0.55 -17.20 -3.96
N GLY A 131 -1.29 -17.73 -2.99
CA GLY A 131 -0.73 -18.07 -1.67
C GLY A 131 -0.14 -16.83 -0.98
N ASN A 132 1.09 -16.93 -0.47
CA ASN A 132 1.82 -15.83 0.18
C ASN A 132 2.61 -14.96 -0.80
N PHE A 133 2.41 -15.15 -2.11
CA PHE A 133 3.20 -14.46 -3.13
C PHE A 133 2.36 -13.51 -3.96
N ALA A 134 2.95 -12.38 -4.30
CA ALA A 134 2.45 -11.45 -5.31
C ALA A 134 3.32 -11.53 -6.57
N TYR A 135 2.69 -11.51 -7.73
CA TYR A 135 3.32 -11.57 -9.04
C TYR A 135 3.01 -10.27 -9.77
N LEU A 136 4.05 -9.49 -10.02
CA LEU A 136 3.96 -8.17 -10.64
C LEU A 136 4.36 -8.28 -12.11
N SER A 137 3.43 -8.00 -13.02
CA SER A 137 3.70 -7.95 -14.46
C SER A 137 4.41 -6.65 -14.82
N THR A 138 5.53 -6.75 -15.55
CA THR A 138 6.42 -5.62 -15.82
C THR A 138 6.80 -5.51 -17.30
N ASP A 139 7.60 -4.48 -17.67
CA ASP A 139 8.13 -4.27 -19.02
C ASP A 139 9.09 -5.37 -19.52
N PHE A 140 9.55 -6.26 -18.65
CA PHE A 140 10.56 -7.28 -19.00
C PHE A 140 10.19 -8.70 -18.55
N GLY A 141 9.06 -8.87 -17.90
CA GLY A 141 8.63 -10.15 -17.35
C GLY A 141 7.83 -10.00 -16.07
N ILE A 142 8.05 -10.89 -15.11
CA ILE A 142 7.26 -10.96 -13.87
C ILE A 142 8.20 -10.97 -12.67
N ILE A 143 7.90 -10.13 -11.68
CA ILE A 143 8.57 -10.12 -10.38
C ILE A 143 7.69 -10.86 -9.37
N LYS A 144 8.29 -11.79 -8.63
CA LYS A 144 7.64 -12.52 -7.55
C LYS A 144 8.08 -11.96 -6.20
N ILE A 145 7.12 -11.51 -5.41
CA ILE A 145 7.33 -11.00 -4.06
C ILE A 145 6.78 -12.01 -3.05
N ASN A 146 7.57 -12.34 -2.05
CA ASN A 146 7.08 -13.00 -0.86
C ASN A 146 6.48 -11.92 0.06
N VAL A 147 5.14 -11.87 0.13
CA VAL A 147 4.43 -10.83 0.87
C VAL A 147 4.61 -10.98 2.37
N GLU A 148 4.71 -12.21 2.88
CA GLU A 148 4.91 -12.49 4.30
C GLU A 148 6.27 -12.01 4.81
N LYS A 149 7.33 -12.16 3.97
CA LYS A 149 8.70 -11.73 4.31
C LYS A 149 9.02 -10.32 3.84
N ALA A 150 8.16 -9.70 3.04
CA ALA A 150 8.38 -8.42 2.37
C ALA A 150 9.70 -8.37 1.58
N GLU A 151 9.91 -9.35 0.69
CA GLU A 151 11.13 -9.45 -0.12
C GLU A 151 10.81 -9.88 -1.56
N ILE A 152 11.63 -9.47 -2.53
CA ILE A 152 11.60 -10.02 -3.88
C ILE A 152 12.22 -11.42 -3.81
N SER A 153 11.40 -12.45 -4.07
CA SER A 153 11.84 -13.84 -3.96
C SER A 153 12.33 -14.42 -5.29
N ASP A 154 11.84 -13.89 -6.44
CA ASP A 154 12.25 -14.36 -7.76
C ASP A 154 11.92 -13.32 -8.85
N THR A 155 12.48 -13.53 -10.06
CA THR A 155 12.22 -12.71 -11.24
C THR A 155 12.21 -13.57 -12.48
N TYR A 156 11.06 -13.67 -13.15
CA TYR A 156 10.90 -14.37 -14.42
C TYR A 156 11.14 -13.41 -15.57
N THR A 157 12.36 -13.39 -16.10
CA THR A 157 12.74 -12.48 -17.19
C THR A 157 12.34 -13.08 -18.53
N LEU A 158 11.39 -12.47 -19.22
CA LEU A 158 10.94 -12.86 -20.55
C LEU A 158 11.60 -11.99 -21.65
N GLY A 159 12.11 -10.81 -21.30
CA GLY A 159 12.71 -9.87 -22.26
C GLY A 159 11.69 -9.01 -23.00
N PHE A 160 10.41 -9.08 -22.63
CA PHE A 160 9.32 -8.29 -23.19
C PHE A 160 8.28 -7.97 -22.13
N ARG A 161 7.41 -7.01 -22.44
CA ARG A 161 6.31 -6.58 -21.59
C ARG A 161 5.30 -7.69 -21.37
N VAL A 162 4.95 -7.91 -20.10
CA VAL A 162 3.81 -8.71 -19.66
C VAL A 162 2.73 -7.75 -19.14
N ASP A 163 1.54 -7.83 -19.72
CA ASP A 163 0.42 -6.97 -19.33
C ASP A 163 -0.33 -7.53 -18.12
N TYR A 164 -0.42 -8.87 -18.09
CA TYR A 164 -1.13 -9.59 -17.04
C TYR A 164 -0.47 -10.95 -16.81
N CYS A 165 -0.45 -11.43 -15.58
CA CYS A 165 -0.07 -12.79 -15.24
C CYS A 165 -1.07 -13.40 -14.25
N HIS A 166 -1.16 -14.72 -14.23
CA HIS A 166 -1.93 -15.45 -13.24
C HIS A 166 -1.30 -16.82 -12.97
N ILE A 167 -1.62 -17.39 -11.82
CA ILE A 167 -1.15 -18.71 -11.39
C ILE A 167 -2.33 -19.66 -11.36
N GLU A 168 -2.15 -20.82 -12.00
CA GLU A 168 -3.10 -21.93 -11.94
C GLU A 168 -2.36 -23.25 -11.66
N GLY A 169 -2.64 -23.85 -10.50
CA GLY A 169 -1.93 -25.05 -10.03
C GLY A 169 -0.43 -24.82 -9.88
N ASN A 170 0.38 -25.51 -10.69
CA ASN A 170 1.83 -25.39 -10.71
C ASN A 170 2.35 -24.66 -11.96
N LYS A 171 1.53 -23.81 -12.56
CA LYS A 171 1.89 -23.05 -13.77
C LYS A 171 1.67 -21.55 -13.56
N ILE A 172 2.60 -20.78 -14.10
CA ILE A 172 2.46 -19.35 -14.30
C ILE A 172 2.11 -19.10 -15.76
N TYR A 173 1.14 -18.24 -15.99
CA TYR A 173 0.72 -17.76 -17.31
C TYR A 173 1.08 -16.27 -17.41
N ALA A 174 1.65 -15.89 -18.54
CA ALA A 174 2.03 -14.51 -18.84
C ALA A 174 1.34 -14.09 -20.14
N GLU A 175 0.56 -13.02 -20.09
CA GLU A 175 -0.15 -12.47 -21.24
C GLU A 175 0.50 -11.16 -21.69
N SER A 176 0.85 -11.09 -22.95
CA SER A 176 1.39 -9.89 -23.59
C SER A 176 0.54 -9.54 -24.81
N SER A 177 0.01 -8.31 -24.83
CA SER A 177 -0.78 -7.80 -25.97
C SER A 177 0.05 -7.73 -27.27
N ILE A 178 1.37 -7.71 -27.16
CA ILE A 178 2.29 -7.61 -28.28
C ILE A 178 2.86 -8.97 -28.68
N ASN A 179 3.22 -9.80 -27.67
CA ASN A 179 3.99 -11.04 -27.88
C ASN A 179 3.14 -12.31 -27.75
N GLY A 180 1.88 -12.21 -27.29
CA GLY A 180 0.98 -13.36 -27.10
C GLY A 180 1.09 -13.98 -25.70
N SER A 181 0.59 -15.20 -25.56
CA SER A 181 0.44 -15.92 -24.29
C SER A 181 1.58 -16.93 -24.09
N TYR A 182 2.12 -16.96 -22.89
CA TYR A 182 3.20 -17.85 -22.47
C TYR A 182 2.85 -18.55 -21.17
N SER A 183 3.41 -19.75 -20.96
CA SER A 183 3.28 -20.44 -19.68
C SER A 183 4.56 -21.19 -19.32
N ALA A 184 4.82 -21.32 -18.01
CA ALA A 184 5.91 -22.10 -17.46
C ALA A 184 5.48 -22.82 -16.16
N ASN A 185 6.18 -23.88 -15.80
CA ASN A 185 6.03 -24.50 -14.48
C ASN A 185 6.78 -23.66 -13.44
N ILE A 186 6.22 -23.56 -12.22
CA ILE A 186 6.78 -22.84 -11.07
C ILE A 186 7.05 -23.78 -9.92
#